data_3b303b931111d9e0a2ae78b3cae05f44
#
_entry.id   3b303b931111d9e0a2ae78b3cae05f44
#
_cell.length_a   1.000
_cell.length_b   1.000
_cell.length_c   1.000
_cell.angle_alpha   90.00
_cell.angle_beta   90.00
_cell.angle_gamma   90.00
#
_symmetry.space_group_name_H-M   'P 1'
#
loop_
_entity.id
_entity.type
_entity.pdbx_description
1 polymer ?
#
loop_
_entity_poly.entity_id
_entity_poly.type
_entity_poly.pdbx_seq_one_letter_code
_entity_poly.pdbx_strand_id
1 'polypeptide(L)' 'MTYIYCKKVIQNGTYGTREELLIKLDVFLLNNRITQEQYGELVGMLPAA' A
#
# COMPACT_ATOMS: atom_id res chain seq x y z
N MET A 1 9.72 -6.79 -5.34
CA MET A 1 8.33 -7.16 -5.40
C MET A 1 7.50 -6.47 -4.33
N THR A 2 7.84 -5.24 -4.08
CA THR A 2 7.17 -4.44 -3.06
C THR A 2 5.67 -4.33 -3.33
N TYR A 3 5.29 -4.13 -4.59
CA TYR A 3 3.89 -4.02 -4.97
C TYR A 3 3.10 -5.29 -4.60
N ILE A 4 3.62 -6.45 -4.96
CA ILE A 4 2.95 -7.72 -4.68
C ILE A 4 2.85 -7.96 -3.18
N TYR A 5 3.90 -7.65 -2.45
CA TYR A 5 3.90 -7.77 -1.00
C TYR A 5 2.81 -6.88 -0.38
N CYS A 6 2.75 -5.63 -0.80
CA CYS A 6 1.74 -4.69 -0.29
C CYS A 6 0.32 -5.18 -0.61
N LYS A 7 0.13 -5.71 -1.82
CA LYS A 7 -1.15 -6.24 -2.23
C LYS A 7 -1.60 -7.37 -1.32
N LYS A 8 -0.69 -8.29 -1.01
CA LYS A 8 -0.99 -9.41 -0.11
C LYS A 8 -1.31 -8.93 1.30
N VAL A 9 -0.55 -7.97 1.80
CA VAL A 9 -0.78 -7.41 3.13
C VAL A 9 -2.17 -6.79 3.21
N ILE A 10 -2.57 -6.06 2.19
CA ILE A 10 -3.91 -5.45 2.15
C ILE A 10 -4.99 -6.52 2.10
N GLN A 11 -4.82 -7.53 1.25
CA GLN A 11 -5.80 -8.60 1.11
C GLN A 11 -5.97 -9.39 2.40
N ASN A 12 -4.88 -9.58 3.14
CA ASN A 12 -4.91 -10.33 4.39
C ASN A 12 -5.33 -9.48 5.59
N GLY A 13 -5.37 -8.17 5.43
CA GLY A 13 -5.73 -7.27 6.51
C GLY A 13 -4.69 -7.19 7.63
N THR A 14 -3.42 -7.48 7.32
CA THR A 14 -2.37 -7.57 8.33
C THR A 14 -1.53 -6.29 8.42
N TYR A 15 -2.06 -5.17 7.97
CA TYR A 15 -1.31 -3.92 7.89
C TYR A 15 -1.50 -3.01 9.12
N GLY A 16 -2.24 -3.45 10.13
CA GLY A 16 -2.51 -2.61 11.28
C GLY A 16 -3.61 -1.61 10.98
N THR A 17 -3.29 -0.32 10.98
CA THR A 17 -4.27 0.70 10.63
C THR A 17 -4.07 1.16 9.18
N ARG A 18 -5.15 1.70 8.61
CA ARG A 18 -5.10 2.26 7.27
C ARG A 18 -4.08 3.39 7.17
N GLU A 19 -4.04 4.26 8.18
CA GLU A 19 -3.11 5.37 8.20
C GLU A 19 -1.66 4.91 8.20
N GLU A 20 -1.35 3.90 9.00
CA GLU A 20 0.01 3.33 9.05
C GLU A 20 0.42 2.80 7.69
N LEU A 21 -0.48 2.09 7.02
CA LEU A 21 -0.18 1.55 5.71
C LEU A 21 0.01 2.67 4.70
N LEU A 22 -0.81 3.72 4.74
CA LEU A 22 -0.67 4.84 3.82
C LEU A 22 0.69 5.51 3.96
N ILE A 23 1.18 5.66 5.18
CA ILE A 23 2.52 6.22 5.42
C ILE A 23 3.58 5.33 4.79
N LYS A 24 3.47 4.03 4.96
CA LYS A 24 4.42 3.08 4.37
C LYS A 24 4.39 3.12 2.86
N LEU A 25 3.20 3.22 2.28
CA LEU A 25 3.06 3.32 0.83
C LEU A 25 3.69 4.61 0.30
N ASP A 26 3.54 5.71 1.02
CA ASP A 26 4.19 6.97 0.65
C ASP A 26 5.70 6.81 0.63
N VAL A 27 6.28 6.16 1.62
CA VAL A 27 7.72 5.90 1.68
C VAL A 27 8.16 5.03 0.51
N PHE A 28 7.40 3.99 0.20
CA PHE A 28 7.70 3.12 -0.94
C PHE A 28 7.67 3.90 -2.26
N LEU A 29 6.71 4.79 -2.41
CA LEU A 29 6.61 5.63 -3.61
C LEU A 29 7.81 6.56 -3.71
N LEU A 30 8.20 7.19 -2.61
CA LEU A 30 9.36 8.08 -2.56
C LEU A 30 10.65 7.36 -2.92
N ASN A 31 10.76 6.09 -2.55
CA ASN A 31 11.94 5.28 -2.82
C ASN A 31 11.85 4.53 -4.14
N ASN A 32 10.87 4.83 -4.97
CA ASN A 32 10.65 4.18 -6.26
C ASN A 32 10.46 2.67 -6.16
N ARG A 33 9.96 2.21 -5.02
CA ARG A 33 9.65 0.78 -4.83
C ARG A 33 8.34 0.40 -5.48
N ILE A 34 7.44 1.37 -5.62
CA ILE A 34 6.18 1.22 -6.35
C ILE A 34 6.02 2.44 -7.24
N THR A 35 5.22 2.31 -8.29
CA THR A 35 4.90 3.42 -9.17
C THR A 35 3.69 4.17 -8.64
N GLN A 36 3.47 5.36 -9.16
CA GLN A 36 2.29 6.15 -8.79
C GLN A 36 1.00 5.40 -9.13
N GLU A 37 0.98 4.69 -10.25
CA GLU A 37 -0.18 3.87 -10.61
C GLU A 37 -0.41 2.76 -9.60
N GLN A 38 0.66 2.09 -9.20
CA GLN A 38 0.58 1.04 -8.19
C GLN A 38 0.14 1.59 -6.84
N TYR A 39 0.62 2.77 -6.49
CA TYR A 39 0.17 3.44 -5.27
C TYR A 39 -1.34 3.66 -5.29
N GLY A 40 -1.86 4.19 -6.39
CA GLY A 40 -3.29 4.42 -6.55
C GLY A 40 -4.11 3.14 -6.45
N GLU A 41 -3.62 2.06 -7.07
CA GLU A 41 -4.27 0.75 -6.98
C GLU A 41 -4.34 0.25 -5.55
N LEU A 42 -3.20 0.31 -4.85
CA LEU A 42 -3.12 -0.18 -3.48
C LEU A 42 -4.03 0.60 -2.55
N VAL A 43 -4.06 1.92 -2.70
CA VAL A 43 -4.96 2.76 -1.91
C VAL A 43 -6.42 2.42 -2.22
N GLY A 44 -6.73 2.16 -3.47
CA GLY A 44 -8.08 1.78 -3.88
C GLY A 44 -8.52 0.43 -3.33
N MET A 45 -7.59 -0.44 -2.96
CA MET A 45 -7.89 -1.74 -2.35
C MET A 45 -8.23 -1.62 -0.87
N LEU A 46 -7.87 -0.52 -0.23
CA LEU A 46 -8.13 -0.34 1.18
C LEU A 46 -9.61 -0.04 1.41
N PRO A 47 -10.21 -0.57 2.48
CA PRO A 47 -11.59 -0.25 2.79
C PRO A 47 -11.72 1.23 3.14
N ALA A 48 -12.87 1.80 2.82
CA ALA A 48 -13.16 3.17 3.21
C ALA A 48 -13.17 3.26 4.73
N ALA A 49 -12.55 4.29 5.26
CA ALA A 49 -12.46 4.48 6.71
C ALA A 49 -13.84 4.70 7.32
#